data_8cb14ad499b3d32521abcce21fa400a1
#
_entry.id   8cb14ad499b3d32521abcce21fa400a1
#
_cell.length_a   1.000
_cell.length_b   1.000
_cell.length_c   1.000
_cell.angle_alpha   90.00
_cell.angle_beta   90.00
_cell.angle_gamma   90.00
#
_symmetry.space_group_name_H-M   'P 1'
#
loop_
_entity.id
_entity.type
_entity.pdbx_description
1 polymer ?
#
loop_
_entity_poly.entity_id
_entity_poly.type
_entity_poly.pdbx_seq_one_letter_code
_entity_poly.pdbx_strand_id
1 'polypeptide(L)'
;MKRSRACLLLLALLCAFFFLGCSAAKTEPEADTDPVVARYRDTELRQSLVDYEKKNLSALSGGKEVRDRDAVDQLLMNLIMLDEAERLGLSVTQEEVDAEFAAQKKNYKEFPEVRKYIDAYCKTAGITLEEYYATIQEQLPRVILRQKLRNELGREYCAEHGLEFTKVNPPEDMQRYVENYLEGLLDTYCADITYCKEADGCAFRQ
;
A
#
# COMPACT_ATOMS: atom_id res chain seq x y z
N MET A 1 -0.92 29.54 -1.76
CA MET A 1 -1.65 28.44 -1.11
C MET A 1 -1.84 27.20 -1.99
N LYS A 2 -1.52 27.20 -3.31
CA LYS A 2 -1.67 26.04 -4.21
C LYS A 2 -0.58 24.96 -4.08
N ARG A 3 0.59 25.27 -3.50
CA ARG A 3 1.72 24.32 -3.35
C ARG A 3 1.52 23.26 -2.25
N SER A 4 0.66 23.52 -1.27
CA SER A 4 0.40 22.62 -0.14
C SER A 4 -0.35 21.34 -0.54
N ARG A 5 -1.23 21.39 -1.55
CA ARG A 5 -2.03 20.22 -1.96
C ARG A 5 -1.23 19.19 -2.78
N ALA A 6 -0.28 19.65 -3.60
CA ALA A 6 0.61 18.74 -4.33
C ALA A 6 1.55 17.97 -3.38
N CYS A 7 2.00 18.62 -2.30
CA CYS A 7 2.80 17.97 -1.24
C CYS A 7 1.97 16.95 -0.44
N LEU A 8 0.69 17.23 -0.20
CA LEU A 8 -0.23 16.30 0.48
C LEU A 8 -0.54 15.05 -0.35
N LEU A 9 -0.63 15.17 -1.68
CA LEU A 9 -0.81 14.02 -2.57
C LEU A 9 0.45 13.16 -2.65
N LEU A 10 1.64 13.77 -2.63
CA LEU A 10 2.91 13.05 -2.51
C LEU A 10 3.04 12.37 -1.13
N LEU A 11 2.54 13.01 -0.07
CA LEU A 11 2.51 12.43 1.28
C LEU A 11 1.56 11.23 1.37
N ALA A 12 0.39 11.30 0.74
CA ALA A 12 -0.56 10.18 0.69
C ALA A 12 0.00 8.96 -0.05
N LEU A 13 0.89 9.19 -1.04
CA LEU A 13 1.61 8.12 -1.73
C LEU A 13 2.65 7.44 -0.82
N LEU A 14 3.27 8.19 0.09
CA LEU A 14 4.29 7.67 1.02
C LEU A 14 3.71 6.71 2.07
N CYS A 15 2.43 6.79 2.36
CA CYS A 15 1.81 6.10 3.48
C CYS A 15 1.26 4.70 3.16
N ALA A 16 1.17 4.32 1.88
CA ALA A 16 0.72 2.98 1.46
C ALA A 16 1.83 1.91 1.53
N PHE A 17 2.91 2.20 2.26
CA PHE A 17 4.16 1.46 2.19
C PHE A 17 4.41 0.65 3.43
N PHE A 18 4.23 -0.51 3.41
CA PHE A 18 4.91 -1.54 4.21
C PHE A 18 4.25 -2.88 3.92
N PHE A 19 5.00 -3.77 3.27
CA PHE A 19 4.99 -5.18 3.67
C PHE A 19 5.48 -6.12 2.58
N LEU A 20 6.41 -6.83 2.93
CA LEU A 20 6.77 -8.25 2.95
C LEU A 20 8.29 -8.38 2.92
N GLY A 21 8.92 -8.29 4.06
CA GLY A 21 10.31 -8.66 4.26
C GLY A 21 10.36 -9.75 5.31
N CYS A 22 10.23 -11.02 4.94
CA CYS A 22 10.72 -12.10 5.77
C CYS A 22 12.21 -12.26 5.54
N SER A 23 13.03 -11.65 6.39
CA SER A 23 14.41 -12.05 6.55
C SER A 23 14.43 -13.38 7.29
N ALA A 24 14.82 -14.45 6.62
CA ALA A 24 14.97 -15.77 7.22
C ALA A 24 16.18 -15.79 8.16
N ALA A 25 15.97 -15.47 9.41
CA ALA A 25 16.84 -15.93 10.48
C ALA A 25 16.42 -17.37 10.80
N LYS A 26 17.34 -18.32 10.54
CA LYS A 26 17.19 -19.70 10.97
C LYS A 26 17.21 -19.75 12.50
N THR A 27 16.06 -19.95 13.10
CA THR A 27 15.89 -20.37 14.50
C THR A 27 14.99 -21.61 14.49
N GLU A 28 15.28 -22.57 15.37
CA GLU A 28 14.55 -23.85 15.54
C GLU A 28 13.05 -23.64 15.72
N PRO A 29 12.19 -24.63 15.41
CA PRO A 29 10.75 -24.47 15.43
C PRO A 29 10.23 -24.30 16.86
N GLU A 30 10.21 -23.07 17.35
CA GLU A 30 9.28 -22.66 18.38
C GLU A 30 7.86 -22.76 17.79
N ALA A 31 6.93 -23.30 18.57
CA ALA A 31 5.53 -23.42 18.19
C ALA A 31 5.07 -22.11 17.53
N ASP A 32 4.48 -22.21 16.35
CA ASP A 32 4.07 -21.07 15.50
C ASP A 32 3.17 -20.10 16.29
N THR A 33 3.80 -19.14 16.95
CA THR A 33 3.13 -18.17 17.83
C THR A 33 2.47 -17.06 17.02
N ASP A 34 2.69 -17.01 15.69
CA ASP A 34 2.14 -16.01 14.78
C ASP A 34 1.14 -16.66 13.80
N PRO A 35 -0.13 -16.77 14.19
CA PRO A 35 -1.13 -17.51 13.42
C PRO A 35 -1.42 -16.88 12.07
N VAL A 36 -1.67 -17.73 11.07
CA VAL A 36 -2.18 -17.30 9.76
C VAL A 36 -3.63 -16.87 9.92
N VAL A 37 -3.94 -15.66 9.49
CA VAL A 37 -5.30 -15.07 9.57
C VAL A 37 -6.03 -15.08 8.24
N ALA A 38 -5.27 -14.99 7.13
CA ALA A 38 -5.80 -15.12 5.78
C ALA A 38 -4.73 -15.65 4.83
N ARG A 39 -5.16 -16.13 3.67
CA ARG A 39 -4.30 -16.47 2.53
C ARG A 39 -4.84 -15.85 1.26
N TYR A 40 -3.92 -15.43 0.42
CA TYR A 40 -4.19 -15.10 -0.98
C TYR A 40 -3.30 -15.98 -1.84
N ARG A 41 -3.89 -16.96 -2.55
CA ARG A 41 -3.15 -18.04 -3.21
C ARG A 41 -2.16 -18.70 -2.23
N ASP A 42 -0.87 -18.69 -2.57
CA ASP A 42 0.20 -19.28 -1.73
C ASP A 42 0.76 -18.30 -0.67
N THR A 43 0.29 -17.05 -0.65
CA THR A 43 0.78 -16.02 0.28
C THR A 43 -0.03 -16.04 1.57
N GLU A 44 0.66 -16.27 2.70
CA GLU A 44 0.07 -16.21 4.04
C GLU A 44 0.12 -14.79 4.62
N LEU A 45 -1.01 -14.34 5.15
CA LEU A 45 -1.10 -13.16 5.99
C LEU A 45 -1.16 -13.61 7.45
N ARG A 46 -0.15 -13.22 8.23
CA ARG A 46 0.00 -13.58 9.63
C ARG A 46 -0.45 -12.46 10.56
N GLN A 47 -0.79 -12.79 11.80
CA GLN A 47 -1.32 -11.82 12.77
C GLN A 47 -0.35 -10.65 13.00
N SER A 48 0.94 -10.92 13.10
CA SER A 48 1.95 -9.85 13.28
C SER A 48 1.90 -8.82 12.15
N LEU A 49 1.68 -9.27 10.92
CA LEU A 49 1.53 -8.40 9.75
C LEU A 49 0.25 -7.56 9.83
N VAL A 50 -0.85 -8.18 10.26
CA VAL A 50 -2.13 -7.48 10.47
C VAL A 50 -2.01 -6.43 11.57
N ASP A 51 -1.40 -6.77 12.70
CA ASP A 51 -1.19 -5.85 13.82
C ASP A 51 -0.33 -4.65 13.43
N TYR A 52 0.65 -4.88 12.59
CA TYR A 52 1.46 -3.80 12.04
C TYR A 52 0.65 -2.91 11.08
N GLU A 53 -0.12 -3.48 10.15
CA GLU A 53 -0.95 -2.70 9.23
C GLU A 53 -2.02 -1.89 9.98
N LYS A 54 -2.61 -2.43 11.03
CA LYS A 54 -3.50 -1.68 11.92
C LYS A 54 -2.84 -0.43 12.49
N LYS A 55 -1.59 -0.55 12.95
CA LYS A 55 -0.83 0.61 13.47
C LYS A 55 -0.60 1.65 12.39
N ASN A 56 -0.30 1.23 11.16
CA ASN A 56 -0.12 2.12 10.03
C ASN A 56 -1.41 2.85 9.67
N LEU A 57 -2.50 2.11 9.48
CA LEU A 57 -3.80 2.67 9.14
C LEU A 57 -4.31 3.61 10.25
N SER A 58 -4.09 3.25 11.51
CA SER A 58 -4.40 4.11 12.65
C SER A 58 -3.61 5.42 12.60
N ALA A 59 -2.30 5.34 12.36
CA ALA A 59 -1.45 6.52 12.25
C ALA A 59 -1.90 7.44 11.09
N LEU A 60 -2.28 6.87 9.95
CA LEU A 60 -2.78 7.60 8.78
C LEU A 60 -4.14 8.26 9.02
N SER A 61 -5.00 7.64 9.81
CA SER A 61 -6.33 8.15 10.13
C SER A 61 -6.37 9.09 11.35
N GLY A 62 -5.20 9.52 11.85
CA GLY A 62 -5.11 10.40 13.01
C GLY A 62 -5.40 9.71 14.34
N GLY A 63 -5.05 8.42 14.47
CA GLY A 63 -5.18 7.64 15.69
C GLY A 63 -6.53 6.95 15.86
N LYS A 64 -7.32 6.84 14.79
CA LYS A 64 -8.58 6.06 14.83
C LYS A 64 -8.30 4.59 15.01
N GLU A 65 -9.18 3.91 15.72
CA GLU A 65 -9.14 2.45 15.86
C GLU A 65 -9.42 1.79 14.50
N VAL A 66 -8.62 0.77 14.18
CA VAL A 66 -8.72 -0.02 12.96
C VAL A 66 -9.03 -1.46 13.33
N ARG A 67 -10.05 -2.05 12.72
CA ARG A 67 -10.41 -3.45 12.94
C ARG A 67 -9.42 -4.37 12.21
N ASP A 68 -9.24 -5.59 12.71
CA ASP A 68 -8.40 -6.60 12.06
C ASP A 68 -8.86 -6.82 10.60
N ARG A 69 -10.16 -6.89 10.38
CA ARG A 69 -10.74 -7.06 9.04
C ARG A 69 -10.30 -5.98 8.06
N ASP A 70 -10.34 -4.71 8.46
CA ASP A 70 -9.98 -3.59 7.59
C ASP A 70 -8.48 -3.67 7.20
N ALA A 71 -7.62 -4.09 8.13
CA ALA A 71 -6.21 -4.31 7.87
C ALA A 71 -5.95 -5.52 6.96
N VAL A 72 -6.65 -6.62 7.17
CA VAL A 72 -6.57 -7.81 6.30
C VAL A 72 -7.02 -7.47 4.89
N ASP A 73 -8.16 -6.80 4.74
CA ASP A 73 -8.68 -6.41 3.41
C ASP A 73 -7.72 -5.46 2.69
N GLN A 74 -7.07 -4.54 3.42
CA GLN A 74 -6.04 -3.67 2.85
C GLN A 74 -4.80 -4.44 2.39
N LEU A 75 -4.35 -5.43 3.18
CA LEU A 75 -3.21 -6.29 2.81
C LEU A 75 -3.54 -7.14 1.59
N LEU A 76 -4.73 -7.75 1.56
CA LEU A 76 -5.23 -8.51 0.41
C LEU A 76 -5.32 -7.63 -0.84
N MET A 77 -5.90 -6.44 -0.71
CA MET A 77 -5.98 -5.47 -1.81
C MET A 77 -4.60 -5.14 -2.37
N ASN A 78 -3.61 -4.94 -1.51
CA ASN A 78 -2.24 -4.66 -1.94
C ASN A 78 -1.64 -5.81 -2.76
N LEU A 79 -1.88 -7.07 -2.38
CA LEU A 79 -1.43 -8.25 -3.13
C LEU A 79 -2.16 -8.39 -4.48
N ILE A 80 -3.48 -8.25 -4.46
CA ILE A 80 -4.32 -8.35 -5.65
C ILE A 80 -3.96 -7.26 -6.68
N MET A 81 -3.70 -6.04 -6.22
CA MET A 81 -3.25 -4.96 -7.11
C MET A 81 -1.92 -5.26 -7.81
N LEU A 82 -1.00 -6.01 -7.19
CA LEU A 82 0.24 -6.43 -7.83
C LEU A 82 -0.04 -7.43 -8.94
N ASP A 83 -0.87 -8.44 -8.67
CA ASP A 83 -1.26 -9.45 -9.66
C ASP A 83 -2.03 -8.81 -10.82
N GLU A 84 -2.92 -7.88 -10.53
CA GLU A 84 -3.68 -7.15 -11.55
C GLU A 84 -2.77 -6.29 -12.42
N ALA A 85 -1.78 -5.63 -11.83
CA ALA A 85 -0.78 -4.86 -12.57
C ALA A 85 0.04 -5.77 -13.50
N GLU A 86 0.47 -6.94 -13.01
CA GLU A 86 1.18 -7.94 -13.82
C GLU A 86 0.29 -8.49 -14.94
N ARG A 87 -1.00 -8.77 -14.67
CA ARG A 87 -1.98 -9.21 -15.67
C ARG A 87 -2.12 -8.20 -16.80
N LEU A 88 -2.03 -6.90 -16.49
CA LEU A 88 -2.04 -5.81 -17.48
C LEU A 88 -0.67 -5.57 -18.13
N GLY A 89 0.33 -6.40 -17.85
CA GLY A 89 1.67 -6.30 -18.42
C GLY A 89 2.51 -5.13 -17.87
N LEU A 90 2.11 -4.57 -16.74
CA LEU A 90 2.86 -3.50 -16.07
C LEU A 90 4.08 -4.08 -15.37
N SER A 91 5.18 -3.37 -15.41
CA SER A 91 6.43 -3.74 -14.74
C SER A 91 7.13 -2.51 -14.20
N VAL A 92 8.12 -2.73 -13.34
CA VAL A 92 8.95 -1.68 -12.74
C VAL A 92 10.40 -1.94 -13.06
N THR A 93 11.12 -0.91 -13.54
CA THR A 93 12.55 -0.98 -13.79
C THR A 93 13.35 -0.53 -12.58
N GLN A 94 14.62 -0.95 -12.49
CA GLN A 94 15.51 -0.49 -11.42
C GLN A 94 15.72 1.03 -11.46
N GLU A 95 15.76 1.62 -12.65
CA GLU A 95 15.90 3.07 -12.83
C GLU A 95 14.72 3.83 -12.22
N GLU A 96 13.49 3.32 -12.35
CA GLU A 96 12.29 3.91 -11.73
C GLU A 96 12.36 3.83 -10.19
N VAL A 97 12.84 2.71 -9.67
CA VAL A 97 13.07 2.53 -8.23
C VAL A 97 14.09 3.52 -7.70
N ASP A 98 15.24 3.61 -8.38
CA ASP A 98 16.33 4.51 -7.98
C ASP A 98 15.91 5.98 -8.06
N ALA A 99 15.17 6.36 -9.11
CA ALA A 99 14.66 7.71 -9.28
C ALA A 99 13.65 8.09 -8.18
N GLU A 100 12.70 7.20 -7.86
CA GLU A 100 11.72 7.43 -6.80
C GLU A 100 12.39 7.50 -5.43
N PHE A 101 13.36 6.60 -5.15
CA PHE A 101 14.12 6.63 -3.90
C PHE A 101 14.91 7.93 -3.73
N ALA A 102 15.56 8.39 -4.81
CA ALA A 102 16.26 9.68 -4.80
C ALA A 102 15.29 10.86 -4.57
N ALA A 103 14.10 10.82 -5.20
CA ALA A 103 13.07 11.84 -5.02
C ALA A 103 12.58 11.90 -3.56
N GLN A 104 12.37 10.75 -2.91
CA GLN A 104 11.96 10.70 -1.51
C GLN A 104 13.02 11.28 -0.58
N LYS A 105 14.30 10.94 -0.76
CA LYS A 105 15.41 11.53 -0.01
C LYS A 105 15.52 13.04 -0.22
N LYS A 106 15.30 13.50 -1.45
CA LYS A 106 15.26 14.93 -1.78
C LYS A 106 14.10 15.62 -1.08
N ASN A 107 12.90 15.06 -1.14
CA ASN A 107 11.70 15.62 -0.50
C ASN A 107 11.89 15.77 1.03
N TYR A 108 12.49 14.77 1.68
CA TYR A 108 12.82 14.86 3.10
C TYR A 108 13.75 16.03 3.41
N LYS A 109 14.73 16.32 2.54
CA LYS A 109 15.67 17.43 2.72
C LYS A 109 15.05 18.80 2.47
N GLU A 110 14.22 18.91 1.43
CA GLU A 110 13.73 20.17 0.89
C GLU A 110 12.41 20.63 1.52
N PHE A 111 11.56 19.70 1.99
CA PHE A 111 10.23 20.00 2.51
C PHE A 111 10.14 19.75 4.02
N PRO A 112 10.11 20.81 4.86
CA PRO A 112 10.04 20.66 6.32
C PRO A 112 8.84 19.85 6.81
N GLU A 113 7.71 19.93 6.13
CA GLU A 113 6.49 19.16 6.43
C GLU A 113 6.69 17.66 6.20
N VAL A 114 7.40 17.27 5.12
CA VAL A 114 7.76 15.86 4.83
C VAL A 114 8.70 15.35 5.92
N ARG A 115 9.72 16.14 6.26
CA ARG A 115 10.67 15.80 7.33
C ARG A 115 9.94 15.57 8.65
N LYS A 116 9.11 16.53 9.05
CA LYS A 116 8.34 16.43 10.31
C LYS A 116 7.49 15.17 10.35
N TYR A 117 6.89 14.79 9.22
CA TYR A 117 6.08 13.59 9.12
C TYR A 117 6.92 12.31 9.28
N ILE A 118 8.03 12.20 8.54
CA ILE A 118 8.93 11.03 8.59
C ILE A 118 9.56 10.91 9.96
N ASP A 119 10.03 12.01 10.57
CA ASP A 119 10.62 12.01 11.91
C ASP A 119 9.60 11.56 12.97
N ALA A 120 8.33 12.00 12.86
CA ALA A 120 7.27 11.58 13.76
C ALA A 120 6.95 10.09 13.58
N TYR A 121 6.93 9.59 12.34
CA TYR A 121 6.76 8.19 12.04
C TYR A 121 7.89 7.34 12.63
N CYS A 122 9.16 7.69 12.35
CA CYS A 122 10.32 6.97 12.89
C CYS A 122 10.29 6.91 14.42
N LYS A 123 9.96 8.02 15.06
CA LYS A 123 9.80 8.09 16.52
C LYS A 123 8.70 7.15 17.03
N THR A 124 7.55 7.11 16.38
CA THR A 124 6.41 6.28 16.78
C THR A 124 6.69 4.80 16.55
N ALA A 125 7.33 4.48 15.42
CA ALA A 125 7.71 3.11 15.06
C ALA A 125 8.93 2.60 15.85
N GLY A 126 9.69 3.49 16.51
CA GLY A 126 10.91 3.13 17.24
C GLY A 126 12.08 2.75 16.32
N ILE A 127 12.12 3.29 15.11
CA ILE A 127 13.15 3.02 14.10
C ILE A 127 13.97 4.28 13.79
N THR A 128 15.17 4.08 13.29
CA THR A 128 16.03 5.14 12.77
C THR A 128 15.61 5.57 11.37
N LEU A 129 16.06 6.74 10.93
CA LEU A 129 15.88 7.20 9.56
C LEU A 129 16.56 6.26 8.53
N GLU A 130 17.67 5.64 8.90
CA GLU A 130 18.39 4.69 8.05
C GLU A 130 17.57 3.41 7.85
N GLU A 131 17.02 2.84 8.91
CA GLU A 131 16.12 1.68 8.87
C GLU A 131 14.86 2.00 8.06
N TYR A 132 14.29 3.20 8.24
CA TYR A 132 13.17 3.68 7.43
C TYR A 132 13.52 3.66 5.93
N TYR A 133 14.67 4.21 5.53
CA TYR A 133 15.06 4.22 4.12
C TYR A 133 15.39 2.83 3.59
N ALA A 134 15.98 1.94 4.39
CA ALA A 134 16.21 0.56 3.99
C ALA A 134 14.89 -0.15 3.68
N THR A 135 13.91 -0.01 4.55
CA THR A 135 12.56 -0.57 4.37
C THR A 135 11.87 0.01 3.13
N ILE A 136 11.93 1.34 2.95
CA ILE A 136 11.36 2.00 1.77
C ILE A 136 11.98 1.45 0.49
N GLN A 137 13.29 1.34 0.42
CA GLN A 137 13.99 0.86 -0.78
C GLN A 137 13.55 -0.55 -1.18
N GLU A 138 13.32 -1.42 -0.20
CA GLU A 138 12.81 -2.78 -0.42
C GLU A 138 11.37 -2.77 -0.97
N GLN A 139 10.54 -1.85 -0.50
CA GLN A 139 9.12 -1.81 -0.84
C GLN A 139 8.80 -1.04 -2.13
N LEU A 140 9.69 -0.15 -2.56
CA LEU A 140 9.46 0.75 -3.70
C LEU A 140 8.98 0.05 -4.98
N PRO A 141 9.53 -1.11 -5.40
CA PRO A 141 9.06 -1.77 -6.62
C PRO A 141 7.56 -2.06 -6.59
N ARG A 142 7.07 -2.60 -5.46
CA ARG A 142 5.65 -2.92 -5.28
C ARG A 142 4.76 -1.69 -5.29
N VAL A 143 5.25 -0.62 -4.70
CA VAL A 143 4.51 0.64 -4.64
C VAL A 143 4.41 1.28 -6.01
N ILE A 144 5.52 1.38 -6.71
CA ILE A 144 5.55 1.93 -8.06
C ILE A 144 4.62 1.12 -8.95
N LEU A 145 4.62 -0.22 -8.81
CA LEU A 145 3.74 -1.08 -9.60
C LEU A 145 2.26 -0.80 -9.33
N ARG A 146 1.85 -0.72 -8.06
CA ARG A 146 0.47 -0.33 -7.70
C ARG A 146 0.09 1.06 -8.20
N GLN A 147 1.03 2.00 -8.15
CA GLN A 147 0.79 3.34 -8.70
C GLN A 147 0.66 3.34 -10.23
N LYS A 148 1.43 2.48 -10.91
CA LYS A 148 1.29 2.29 -12.36
C LYS A 148 -0.10 1.74 -12.70
N LEU A 149 -0.61 0.78 -11.94
CA LEU A 149 -1.98 0.28 -12.10
C LEU A 149 -2.99 1.41 -12.00
N ARG A 150 -2.96 2.20 -10.92
CA ARG A 150 -3.86 3.35 -10.76
C ARG A 150 -3.78 4.35 -11.91
N ASN A 151 -2.57 4.63 -12.36
CA ASN A 151 -2.36 5.55 -13.48
C ASN A 151 -2.89 4.99 -14.80
N GLU A 152 -2.76 3.68 -15.03
CA GLU A 152 -3.26 3.02 -16.23
C GLU A 152 -4.78 3.05 -16.29
N LEU A 153 -5.45 2.68 -15.20
CA LEU A 153 -6.90 2.80 -15.07
C LEU A 153 -7.37 4.25 -15.28
N GLY A 154 -6.64 5.23 -14.75
CA GLY A 154 -6.94 6.64 -14.97
C GLY A 154 -6.76 7.07 -16.43
N ARG A 155 -5.76 6.56 -17.16
CA ARG A 155 -5.56 6.81 -18.59
C ARG A 155 -6.68 6.19 -19.41
N GLU A 156 -7.05 4.95 -19.10
CA GLU A 156 -8.15 4.24 -19.75
C GLU A 156 -9.44 5.05 -19.64
N TYR A 157 -9.81 5.45 -18.41
CA TYR A 157 -10.96 6.32 -18.20
C TYR A 157 -10.90 7.61 -19.02
N CYS A 158 -9.76 8.31 -18.99
CA CYS A 158 -9.60 9.57 -19.73
C CYS A 158 -9.72 9.37 -21.24
N ALA A 159 -9.15 8.29 -21.79
CA ALA A 159 -9.23 7.95 -23.20
C ALA A 159 -10.68 7.68 -23.64
N GLU A 160 -11.45 6.94 -22.84
CA GLU A 160 -12.87 6.65 -23.12
C GLU A 160 -13.75 7.90 -23.08
N HIS A 161 -13.38 8.89 -22.25
CA HIS A 161 -14.18 10.11 -22.07
C HIS A 161 -13.63 11.33 -22.83
N GLY A 162 -12.60 11.15 -23.66
CA GLY A 162 -11.98 12.24 -24.43
C GLY A 162 -11.29 13.30 -23.54
N LEU A 163 -10.80 12.89 -22.37
CA LEU A 163 -10.11 13.74 -21.39
C LEU A 163 -8.59 13.57 -21.48
N GLU A 164 -7.85 14.62 -21.08
CA GLU A 164 -6.41 14.51 -20.89
C GLU A 164 -6.09 13.94 -19.50
N PHE A 165 -5.25 12.89 -19.46
CA PHE A 165 -4.82 12.30 -18.20
C PHE A 165 -3.86 13.24 -17.45
N THR A 166 -4.16 13.51 -16.20
CA THR A 166 -3.30 14.27 -15.29
C THR A 166 -3.21 13.61 -13.92
N LYS A 167 -1.99 13.58 -13.36
CA LYS A 167 -1.73 13.12 -11.98
C LYS A 167 -1.98 14.24 -10.96
N VAL A 168 -2.02 15.49 -11.40
CA VAL A 168 -2.21 16.66 -10.55
C VAL A 168 -3.64 17.14 -10.68
N ASN A 169 -4.40 17.08 -9.60
CA ASN A 169 -5.83 17.39 -9.56
C ASN A 169 -6.63 16.60 -10.62
N PRO A 170 -6.61 15.29 -10.58
CA PRO A 170 -7.38 14.47 -11.50
C PRO A 170 -8.88 14.72 -11.33
N PRO A 171 -9.68 14.56 -12.42
CA PRO A 171 -11.14 14.69 -12.34
C PRO A 171 -11.73 13.76 -11.26
N GLU A 172 -12.72 14.22 -10.51
CA GLU A 172 -13.38 13.42 -9.46
C GLU A 172 -13.98 12.12 -10.00
N ASP A 173 -14.59 12.18 -11.20
CA ASP A 173 -15.18 11.00 -11.81
C ASP A 173 -14.12 9.95 -12.19
N MET A 174 -12.94 10.39 -12.66
CA MET A 174 -11.80 9.50 -12.88
C MET A 174 -11.32 8.85 -11.59
N GLN A 175 -11.19 9.62 -10.51
CA GLN A 175 -10.80 9.08 -9.22
C GLN A 175 -11.80 8.03 -8.73
N ARG A 176 -13.10 8.33 -8.83
CA ARG A 176 -14.19 7.41 -8.45
C ARG A 176 -14.18 6.14 -9.29
N TYR A 177 -13.93 6.25 -10.60
CA TYR A 177 -13.77 5.10 -11.49
C TYR A 177 -12.65 4.18 -11.01
N VAL A 178 -11.46 4.75 -10.76
CA VAL A 178 -10.30 3.99 -10.27
C VAL A 178 -10.58 3.35 -8.91
N GLU A 179 -11.20 4.08 -7.98
CA GLU A 179 -11.55 3.55 -6.66
C GLU A 179 -12.56 2.41 -6.75
N ASN A 180 -13.64 2.57 -7.52
CA ASN A 180 -14.64 1.51 -7.74
C ASN A 180 -14.03 0.27 -8.40
N TYR A 181 -13.14 0.44 -9.37
CA TYR A 181 -12.43 -0.69 -9.97
C TYR A 181 -11.62 -1.45 -8.93
N LEU A 182 -10.83 -0.74 -8.13
CA LEU A 182 -10.00 -1.35 -7.11
C LEU A 182 -10.82 -2.03 -6.02
N GLU A 183 -11.91 -1.41 -5.56
CA GLU A 183 -12.83 -2.02 -4.60
C GLU A 183 -13.44 -3.33 -5.14
N GLY A 184 -13.75 -3.38 -6.43
CA GLY A 184 -14.26 -4.58 -7.10
C GLY A 184 -13.24 -5.71 -7.25
N LEU A 185 -11.93 -5.45 -7.07
CA LEU A 185 -10.91 -6.49 -7.18
C LEU A 185 -11.04 -7.56 -6.08
N LEU A 186 -11.41 -7.21 -4.86
CA LEU A 186 -11.63 -8.19 -3.78
C LEU A 186 -12.73 -9.20 -4.15
N ASP A 187 -13.80 -8.74 -4.78
CA ASP A 187 -14.88 -9.60 -5.26
C ASP A 187 -14.43 -10.44 -6.45
N THR A 188 -13.66 -9.86 -7.37
CA THR A 188 -13.13 -10.53 -8.56
C THR A 188 -12.19 -11.68 -8.20
N TYR A 189 -11.34 -11.49 -7.19
CA TYR A 189 -10.36 -12.46 -6.74
C TYR A 189 -10.80 -13.26 -5.51
N CYS A 190 -12.09 -13.22 -5.14
CA CYS A 190 -12.60 -13.86 -3.92
C CYS A 190 -12.33 -15.37 -3.85
N ALA A 191 -12.29 -16.06 -5.00
CA ALA A 191 -11.97 -17.48 -5.06
C ALA A 191 -10.52 -17.83 -4.67
N ASP A 192 -9.62 -16.85 -4.78
CA ASP A 192 -8.19 -16.97 -4.44
C ASP A 192 -7.91 -16.59 -2.97
N ILE A 193 -8.94 -16.15 -2.22
CA ILE A 193 -8.82 -15.69 -0.85
C ILE A 193 -9.38 -16.74 0.13
N THR A 194 -8.63 -17.03 1.19
CA THR A 194 -9.09 -17.85 2.30
C THR A 194 -8.86 -17.13 3.62
N TYR A 195 -9.92 -16.91 4.40
CA TYR A 195 -9.81 -16.40 5.77
C TYR A 195 -9.68 -17.57 6.74
N CYS A 196 -8.61 -17.60 7.54
CA CYS A 196 -8.25 -18.71 8.41
C CYS A 196 -8.73 -18.57 9.85
N LYS A 197 -9.11 -17.36 10.29
CA LYS A 197 -9.81 -17.09 11.55
C LYS A 197 -11.21 -16.58 11.23
N GLU A 198 -12.18 -16.97 12.04
CA GLU A 198 -13.42 -16.24 12.16
C GLU A 198 -13.07 -14.84 12.70
N ALA A 199 -12.66 -13.93 11.82
CA ALA A 199 -12.69 -12.52 12.12
C ALA A 199 -14.15 -12.20 12.39
N ASP A 200 -14.49 -11.74 13.58
CA ASP A 200 -15.84 -11.41 14.00
C ASP A 200 -16.62 -10.73 12.86
N GLY A 201 -17.57 -11.43 12.27
CA GLY A 201 -18.47 -10.89 11.24
C GLY A 201 -18.15 -11.22 9.78
N CYS A 202 -17.42 -12.30 9.45
CA CYS A 202 -17.35 -12.81 8.07
C CYS A 202 -18.69 -13.43 7.64
N ALA A 203 -19.66 -12.58 7.42
CA ALA A 203 -20.76 -12.91 6.51
C ALA A 203 -20.33 -12.42 5.12
N PHE A 204 -19.88 -13.35 4.28
CA PHE A 204 -19.81 -13.11 2.84
C PHE A 204 -21.16 -12.53 2.41
N ARG A 205 -21.15 -11.41 1.70
CA ARG A 205 -22.30 -11.05 0.88
C ARG A 205 -22.47 -12.16 -0.15
N GLN A 206 -23.43 -13.06 0.10
CA GLN A 206 -24.00 -13.93 -0.93
C GLN A 206 -24.85 -13.10 -1.86
#